data_1d03195dfb5f5f7c909e7b36475c08f7
#
_entry.id   1d03195dfb5f5f7c909e7b36475c08f7
#
_cell.length_a   1.000
_cell.length_b   1.000
_cell.length_c   1.000
_cell.angle_alpha   90.00
_cell.angle_beta   90.00
_cell.angle_gamma   90.00
#
_symmetry.space_group_name_H-M   'P 1'
#
loop_
_entity.id
_entity.type
_entity.pdbx_description
1 polymer ?
#
loop_
_entity_poly.entity_id
_entity_poly.type
_entity_poly.pdbx_seq_one_letter_code
_entity_poly.pdbx_strand_id
1 'polypeptide(L)'
;MRAYLGIKYHKDYRNREIFEKISRILEENQYETCCIVKDCDSGKEFCSSPTDLMKETFKRIDSCDLVVIEFSEKGVGLGIEAGYAFARGIPVLTIARMGSEISETLEGISNRIIFYDSLEELGDVKF
;
A
#
# COMPACT_ATOMS: atom_id res chain seq x y z
N MET A 1 -3.31 13.69 8.28
CA MET A 1 -3.76 12.97 7.07
C MET A 1 -3.49 11.48 7.24
N ARG A 2 -4.19 10.67 6.48
CA ARG A 2 -4.05 9.20 6.56
C ARG A 2 -3.65 8.64 5.21
N ALA A 3 -2.73 7.67 5.22
CA ALA A 3 -2.30 6.95 4.03
C ALA A 3 -2.56 5.45 4.22
N TYR A 4 -3.20 4.83 3.25
CA TYR A 4 -3.32 3.37 3.19
C TYR A 4 -2.07 2.81 2.52
N LEU A 5 -1.43 1.85 3.15
CA LEU A 5 -0.27 1.16 2.58
C LEU A 5 -0.67 -0.25 2.17
N GLY A 6 -0.69 -0.48 0.86
CA GLY A 6 -0.87 -1.81 0.27
C GLY A 6 0.49 -2.43 0.00
N ILE A 7 0.72 -3.61 0.56
CA ILE A 7 1.94 -4.38 0.39
C ILE A 7 1.60 -5.86 0.27
N LYS A 8 2.38 -6.60 -0.50
CA LYS A 8 2.17 -8.03 -0.69
C LYS A 8 2.18 -8.76 0.66
N TYR A 9 1.14 -9.57 0.91
CA TYR A 9 1.07 -10.40 2.10
C TYR A 9 1.97 -11.63 1.97
N HIS A 10 2.77 -11.88 2.99
CA HIS A 10 3.58 -13.09 3.15
C HIS A 10 3.39 -13.64 4.56
N LYS A 11 3.12 -14.93 4.67
CA LYS A 11 2.93 -15.60 5.96
C LYS A 11 4.16 -15.56 6.85
N ASP A 12 5.36 -15.51 6.24
CA ASP A 12 6.64 -15.47 6.96
C ASP A 12 7.12 -14.03 7.23
N TYR A 13 6.31 -13.03 6.91
CA TYR A 13 6.62 -11.60 7.13
C TYR A 13 7.94 -11.13 6.51
N ARG A 14 8.37 -11.75 5.41
CA ARG A 14 9.67 -11.44 4.77
C ARG A 14 9.83 -9.99 4.34
N ASN A 15 8.74 -9.28 4.11
CA ASN A 15 8.74 -7.87 3.71
C ASN A 15 8.40 -6.91 4.85
N ARG A 16 8.44 -7.38 6.09
CA ARG A 16 8.14 -6.57 7.28
C ARG A 16 9.01 -5.33 7.39
N GLU A 17 10.30 -5.48 7.11
CA GLU A 17 11.25 -4.36 7.15
C GLU A 17 10.88 -3.26 6.14
N ILE A 18 10.48 -3.67 4.94
CA ILE A 18 10.02 -2.74 3.89
C ILE A 18 8.78 -1.98 4.40
N PHE A 19 7.82 -2.70 4.94
CA PHE A 19 6.62 -2.12 5.51
C PHE A 19 6.95 -1.09 6.60
N GLU A 20 7.80 -1.45 7.56
CA GLU A 20 8.15 -0.58 8.68
C GLU A 20 8.86 0.70 8.21
N LYS A 21 9.77 0.59 7.25
CA LYS A 21 10.46 1.75 6.69
C LYS A 21 9.52 2.68 5.94
N ILE A 22 8.65 2.15 5.11
CA ILE A 22 7.67 2.96 4.37
C ILE A 22 6.71 3.66 5.34
N SER A 23 6.23 2.93 6.35
CA SER A 23 5.36 3.51 7.38
C SER A 23 6.02 4.69 8.08
N ARG A 24 7.30 4.54 8.43
CA ARG A 24 8.06 5.62 9.07
C ARG A 24 8.18 6.84 8.17
N ILE A 25 8.48 6.61 6.88
CA ILE A 25 8.58 7.70 5.90
C ILE A 25 7.25 8.43 5.76
N LEU A 26 6.15 7.70 5.73
CA LEU A 26 4.81 8.31 5.68
C LEU A 26 4.53 9.13 6.94
N GLU A 27 4.87 8.62 8.11
CA GLU A 27 4.70 9.33 9.38
C GLU A 27 5.54 10.61 9.41
N GLU A 28 6.77 10.59 8.91
CA GLU A 28 7.62 11.76 8.78
C GLU A 28 7.04 12.81 7.82
N ASN A 29 6.20 12.38 6.88
CA ASN A 29 5.47 13.24 5.96
C ASN A 29 4.05 13.60 6.46
N GLN A 30 3.80 13.42 7.73
CA GLN A 30 2.53 13.79 8.41
C GLN A 30 1.34 12.90 8.01
N TYR A 31 1.59 11.67 7.59
CA TYR A 31 0.55 10.68 7.33
C TYR A 31 0.51 9.64 8.45
N GLU A 32 -0.66 9.39 8.99
CA GLU A 32 -0.91 8.20 9.81
C GLU A 32 -1.06 7.01 8.86
N THR A 33 -0.26 5.97 9.07
CA THR A 33 -0.26 4.78 8.21
C THR A 33 -1.36 3.80 8.61
N CYS A 34 -2.12 3.35 7.63
CA CYS A 34 -3.15 2.33 7.77
C CYS A 34 -2.78 1.15 6.87
N CYS A 35 -2.69 -0.05 7.43
CA CYS A 35 -2.33 -1.25 6.67
C CYS A 35 -3.14 -2.46 7.15
N ILE A 36 -3.88 -3.07 6.23
CA ILE A 36 -4.72 -4.23 6.55
C ILE A 36 -3.87 -5.48 6.84
N VAL A 37 -2.76 -5.64 6.14
CA VAL A 37 -1.85 -6.80 6.30
C VAL A 37 -1.31 -6.86 7.72
N LYS A 38 -0.87 -5.74 8.26
CA LYS A 38 -0.36 -5.66 9.63
C LYS A 38 -1.41 -6.09 10.66
N ASP A 39 -2.65 -5.66 10.49
CA ASP A 39 -3.73 -6.00 11.41
C ASP A 39 -4.14 -7.46 11.30
N CYS A 40 -4.09 -8.03 10.09
CA CYS A 40 -4.33 -9.47 9.89
C CYS A 40 -3.25 -10.30 10.59
N ASP A 41 -2.02 -9.84 10.59
CA ASP A 41 -0.93 -10.49 11.32
C ASP A 41 -1.19 -10.50 12.83
N SER A 42 -1.93 -9.52 13.34
CA SER A 42 -2.33 -9.46 14.75
C SER A 42 -3.55 -10.33 15.08
N GLY A 43 -4.08 -11.09 14.13
CA GLY A 43 -5.19 -12.01 14.34
C GLY A 43 -6.56 -11.35 14.47
N LYS A 44 -6.77 -10.20 13.82
CA LYS A 44 -8.07 -9.54 13.83
C LYS A 44 -9.16 -10.42 13.20
N GLU A 45 -10.34 -10.40 13.80
CA GLU A 45 -11.45 -11.27 13.43
C GLU A 45 -11.88 -11.12 11.97
N PHE A 46 -11.91 -9.88 11.43
CA PHE A 46 -12.32 -9.64 10.05
C PHE A 46 -11.41 -10.32 9.02
N CYS A 47 -10.21 -10.72 9.39
CA CYS A 47 -9.26 -11.37 8.49
C CYS A 47 -9.55 -12.85 8.25
N SER A 48 -10.47 -13.46 9.01
CA SER A 48 -10.85 -14.87 8.86
C SER A 48 -11.89 -15.08 7.75
N SER A 49 -12.60 -14.03 7.32
CA SER A 49 -13.60 -14.07 6.26
C SER A 49 -13.16 -13.22 5.08
N PRO A 50 -13.05 -13.79 3.85
CA PRO A 50 -12.70 -12.99 2.68
C PRO A 50 -13.63 -11.80 2.44
N THR A 51 -14.92 -11.97 2.64
CA THR A 51 -15.90 -10.90 2.47
C THR A 51 -15.67 -9.78 3.49
N ASP A 52 -15.50 -10.14 4.76
CA ASP A 52 -15.27 -9.16 5.82
C ASP A 52 -13.92 -8.46 5.67
N LEU A 53 -12.90 -9.19 5.23
CA LEU A 53 -11.60 -8.63 4.92
C LEU A 53 -11.71 -7.49 3.89
N MET A 54 -12.43 -7.73 2.80
CA MET A 54 -12.55 -6.74 1.74
C MET A 54 -13.44 -5.57 2.13
N LYS A 55 -14.50 -5.80 2.90
CA LYS A 55 -15.31 -4.71 3.45
C LYS A 55 -14.48 -3.78 4.32
N GLU A 56 -13.66 -4.35 5.20
CA GLU A 56 -12.78 -3.58 6.08
C GLU A 56 -11.70 -2.85 5.28
N THR A 57 -11.12 -3.51 4.26
CA THR A 57 -10.12 -2.90 3.37
C THR A 57 -10.68 -1.66 2.70
N PHE A 58 -11.85 -1.75 2.09
CA PHE A 58 -12.46 -0.61 1.41
C PHE A 58 -12.85 0.50 2.37
N LYS A 59 -13.36 0.15 3.54
CA LYS A 59 -13.68 1.11 4.59
C LYS A 59 -12.44 1.92 5.01
N ARG A 60 -11.30 1.25 5.16
CA ARG A 60 -10.04 1.91 5.51
C ARG A 60 -9.56 2.83 4.39
N ILE A 61 -9.61 2.35 3.16
CA ILE A 61 -9.22 3.16 1.99
C ILE A 61 -10.10 4.43 1.93
N ASP A 62 -11.41 4.29 2.13
CA ASP A 62 -12.34 5.44 2.13
C ASP A 62 -11.98 6.49 3.18
N SER A 63 -11.32 6.11 4.26
CA SER A 63 -10.89 7.03 5.31
C SER A 63 -9.53 7.68 5.06
N CYS A 64 -8.87 7.33 3.95
CA CYS A 64 -7.51 7.79 3.65
C CYS A 64 -7.49 8.89 2.61
N ASP A 65 -6.43 9.71 2.68
CA ASP A 65 -6.17 10.82 1.76
C ASP A 65 -5.22 10.42 0.64
N LEU A 66 -4.54 9.29 0.82
CA LEU A 66 -3.54 8.76 -0.12
C LEU A 66 -3.53 7.24 -0.01
N VAL A 67 -3.36 6.57 -1.14
CA VAL A 67 -3.10 5.13 -1.18
C VAL A 67 -1.71 4.91 -1.77
N VAL A 68 -0.85 4.25 -1.00
CA VAL A 68 0.50 3.88 -1.43
C VAL A 68 0.51 2.39 -1.70
N ILE A 69 0.90 2.01 -2.90
CA ILE A 69 1.02 0.59 -3.30
C ILE A 69 2.50 0.25 -3.48
N GLU A 70 3.02 -0.62 -2.65
CA GLU A 70 4.37 -1.19 -2.83
C GLU A 70 4.23 -2.40 -3.75
N PHE A 71 4.69 -2.28 -4.99
CA PHE A 71 4.45 -3.24 -6.05
C PHE A 71 5.73 -3.91 -6.57
N SER A 72 6.72 -4.09 -5.70
CA SER A 72 7.92 -4.87 -6.07
C SER A 72 7.58 -6.32 -6.37
N GLU A 73 6.49 -6.83 -5.79
CA GLU A 73 5.91 -8.14 -6.08
C GLU A 73 4.46 -7.95 -6.52
N LYS A 74 4.04 -8.72 -7.52
CA LYS A 74 2.66 -8.68 -8.02
C LYS A 74 1.70 -9.32 -7.02
N GLY A 75 0.49 -8.79 -6.95
CA GLY A 75 -0.57 -9.34 -6.11
C GLY A 75 -1.93 -8.83 -6.57
N VAL A 76 -2.89 -9.74 -6.62
CA VAL A 76 -4.28 -9.41 -7.02
C VAL A 76 -4.88 -8.38 -6.08
N GLY A 77 -4.66 -8.54 -4.78
CA GLY A 77 -5.18 -7.62 -3.76
C GLY A 77 -4.68 -6.19 -3.95
N LEU A 78 -3.42 -6.02 -4.35
CA LEU A 78 -2.83 -4.71 -4.59
C LEU A 78 -3.52 -3.98 -5.74
N GLY A 79 -3.84 -4.70 -6.81
CA GLY A 79 -4.58 -4.15 -7.95
C GLY A 79 -6.01 -3.75 -7.58
N ILE A 80 -6.67 -4.56 -6.76
CA ILE A 80 -8.02 -4.27 -6.28
C ILE A 80 -8.03 -3.01 -5.41
N GLU A 81 -7.09 -2.89 -4.48
CA GLU A 81 -6.94 -1.73 -3.60
C GLU A 81 -6.69 -0.46 -4.40
N ALA A 82 -5.76 -0.51 -5.36
CA ALA A 82 -5.46 0.62 -6.22
C ALA A 82 -6.65 1.04 -7.08
N GLY A 83 -7.33 0.07 -7.67
CA GLY A 83 -8.52 0.32 -8.50
C GLY A 83 -9.66 0.94 -7.71
N TYR A 84 -9.88 0.46 -6.49
CA TYR A 84 -10.89 1.02 -5.60
C TYR A 84 -10.56 2.49 -5.25
N ALA A 85 -9.31 2.76 -4.87
CA ALA A 85 -8.86 4.11 -4.57
C ALA A 85 -9.08 5.06 -5.75
N PHE A 86 -8.69 4.62 -6.95
CA PHE A 86 -8.88 5.38 -8.17
C PHE A 86 -10.35 5.71 -8.41
N ALA A 87 -11.23 4.73 -8.27
CA ALA A 87 -12.67 4.91 -8.45
C ALA A 87 -13.28 5.88 -7.42
N ARG A 88 -12.69 5.96 -6.23
CA ARG A 88 -13.12 6.86 -5.16
C ARG A 88 -12.48 8.25 -5.24
N GLY A 89 -11.64 8.49 -6.23
CA GLY A 89 -10.95 9.78 -6.38
C GLY A 89 -9.80 9.99 -5.38
N ILE A 90 -9.31 8.91 -4.77
CA ILE A 90 -8.19 8.98 -3.83
C ILE A 90 -6.88 8.80 -4.61
N PRO A 91 -5.89 9.70 -4.47
CA PRO A 91 -4.61 9.57 -5.19
C PRO A 91 -3.91 8.25 -4.90
N VAL A 92 -3.34 7.65 -5.95
CA VAL A 92 -2.58 6.41 -5.87
C VAL A 92 -1.11 6.70 -6.18
N LEU A 93 -0.24 6.42 -5.22
CA LEU A 93 1.20 6.45 -5.38
C LEU A 93 1.71 5.01 -5.42
N THR A 94 2.29 4.63 -6.54
CA THR A 94 2.91 3.30 -6.68
C THR A 94 4.41 3.42 -6.49
N ILE A 95 4.96 2.60 -5.62
CA ILE A 95 6.41 2.52 -5.39
C ILE A 95 6.85 1.08 -5.64
N ALA A 96 8.04 0.91 -6.15
CA ALA A 96 8.59 -0.41 -6.43
C ALA A 96 10.10 -0.38 -6.47
N ARG A 97 10.72 -1.51 -6.17
CA ARG A 97 12.16 -1.68 -6.31
C ARG A 97 12.57 -1.51 -7.77
N MET A 98 13.70 -0.87 -8.02
CA MET A 98 14.24 -0.70 -9.37
C MET A 98 14.32 -2.05 -10.09
N GLY A 99 13.86 -2.09 -11.34
CA GLY A 99 13.79 -3.33 -12.13
C GLY A 99 12.47 -4.09 -12.00
N SER A 100 11.58 -3.68 -11.11
CA SER A 100 10.25 -4.28 -11.00
C SER A 100 9.40 -3.93 -12.21
N GLU A 101 8.56 -4.87 -12.63
CA GLU A 101 7.57 -4.63 -13.69
C GLU A 101 6.29 -4.08 -13.08
N ILE A 102 5.84 -2.94 -13.59
CA ILE A 102 4.54 -2.37 -13.24
C ILE A 102 3.57 -2.69 -14.37
N SER A 103 2.44 -3.34 -14.04
CA SER A 103 1.42 -3.63 -15.03
C SER A 103 0.85 -2.34 -15.63
N GLU A 104 0.53 -2.37 -16.93
CA GLU A 104 -0.05 -1.21 -17.61
C GLU A 104 -1.33 -0.71 -16.95
N THR A 105 -2.12 -1.61 -16.39
CA THR A 105 -3.36 -1.28 -15.68
C THR A 105 -3.09 -0.49 -14.41
N LEU A 106 -2.09 -0.89 -13.64
CA LEU A 106 -1.69 -0.15 -12.44
C LEU A 106 -1.05 1.20 -12.79
N GLU A 107 -0.21 1.22 -13.82
CA GLU A 107 0.39 2.46 -14.33
C GLU A 107 -0.70 3.46 -14.72
N GLY A 108 -1.75 2.99 -15.41
CA GLY A 108 -2.83 3.84 -15.90
C GLY A 108 -3.67 4.51 -14.80
N ILE A 109 -3.67 3.97 -13.59
CA ILE A 109 -4.42 4.52 -12.46
C ILE A 109 -3.54 5.13 -11.38
N SER A 110 -2.22 5.08 -11.54
CA SER A 110 -1.27 5.67 -10.59
C SER A 110 -1.05 7.13 -10.92
N ASN A 111 -1.24 8.01 -9.95
CA ASN A 111 -0.93 9.42 -10.10
C ASN A 111 0.58 9.65 -10.19
N ARG A 112 1.35 8.76 -9.58
CA ARG A 112 2.80 8.83 -9.57
C ARG A 112 3.39 7.44 -9.37
N ILE A 113 4.51 7.16 -10.03
CA ILE A 113 5.26 5.92 -9.87
C ILE A 113 6.71 6.27 -9.50
N ILE A 114 7.22 5.68 -8.43
CA ILE A 114 8.57 5.91 -7.96
C ILE A 114 9.29 4.58 -7.84
N PHE A 115 10.43 4.45 -8.52
CA PHE A 115 11.33 3.32 -8.35
C PHE A 115 12.44 3.67 -7.36
N TYR A 116 12.84 2.73 -6.53
CA TYR A 116 13.90 2.94 -5.55
C TYR A 116 14.93 1.80 -5.60
N ASP A 117 16.20 2.12 -5.43
CA ASP A 117 17.26 1.13 -5.22
C ASP A 117 17.37 0.79 -3.74
N SER A 118 17.33 1.81 -2.88
CA SER A 118 17.25 1.64 -1.44
C SER A 118 16.07 2.41 -0.88
N LEU A 119 15.48 1.90 0.19
CA LEU A 119 14.32 2.53 0.84
C LEU A 119 14.64 3.92 1.40
N GLU A 120 15.90 4.19 1.70
CA GLU A 120 16.36 5.49 2.18
C GLU A 120 16.09 6.60 1.16
N GLU A 121 16.12 6.29 -0.14
CA GLU A 121 15.82 7.25 -1.21
C GLU A 121 14.40 7.80 -1.10
N LEU A 122 13.47 7.02 -0.58
CA LEU A 122 12.08 7.44 -0.39
C LEU A 122 11.93 8.53 0.67
N GLY A 123 12.90 8.66 1.57
CA GLY A 123 12.90 9.70 2.59
C GLY A 123 12.98 11.12 2.02
N ASP A 124 13.53 11.26 0.82
CA ASP A 124 13.65 12.56 0.16
C ASP A 124 12.44 12.88 -0.74
N VAL A 125 11.50 11.95 -0.84
CA VAL A 125 10.31 12.12 -1.67
C VAL A 125 9.23 12.83 -0.86
N LYS A 126 8.63 13.84 -1.47
CA LYS A 126 7.47 14.53 -0.90
C LYS A 126 6.20 13.81 -1.37
N PHE A 127 5.46 13.34 -0.40
CA PHE A 127 4.18 12.66 -0.63
C PHE A 127 3.03 13.63 -0.67
#